data_8118f36d6f652d22da01af8a63d3543e
#
_entry.id   8118f36d6f652d22da01af8a63d3543e
#
_cell.length_a   1.000
_cell.length_b   1.000
_cell.length_c   1.000
_cell.angle_alpha   90.00
_cell.angle_beta   90.00
_cell.angle_gamma   90.00
#
_symmetry.space_group_name_H-M   'P 1'
#
loop_
_entity.id
_entity.type
_entity.pdbx_description
1 polymer ?
#
loop_
_entity_poly.entity_id
_entity_poly.type
_entity_poly.pdbx_seq_one_letter_code
_entity_poly.pdbx_strand_id
1 'polypeptide(L)'
;GNGTQHMFEEDDSVFYFSTHEYPHYPGTGSGSERGKGKGEGYTYNVPLNSGSGNKDYLHIYQDMLPDLARRFTPDIIIVSAGYDIRAEDPLSGIRVSDEGIRGMVNSILSCAEVPVIFALEGGYDLQALGKSVLLTIKEMLA
;
A
#
# COMPACT_ATOMS: atom_id res chain seq x y z
N GLY A 1 1.06 -8.57 3.85
CA GLY A 1 2.35 -7.87 3.66
C GLY A 1 3.50 -8.39 4.51
N ASN A 2 3.23 -9.01 5.67
CA ASN A 2 4.30 -9.48 6.56
C ASN A 2 5.24 -10.51 5.94
N GLY A 3 4.75 -11.38 5.05
CA GLY A 3 5.60 -12.34 4.32
C GLY A 3 6.62 -11.64 3.44
N THR A 4 6.19 -10.65 2.67
CA THR A 4 7.07 -9.83 1.82
C THR A 4 8.06 -9.04 2.67
N GLN A 5 7.60 -8.40 3.76
CA GLN A 5 8.48 -7.70 4.68
C GLN A 5 9.61 -8.60 5.20
N HIS A 6 9.27 -9.78 5.74
CA HIS A 6 10.25 -10.70 6.30
C HIS A 6 11.22 -11.27 5.25
N MET A 7 10.73 -11.46 4.02
CA MET A 7 11.57 -11.97 2.93
C MET A 7 12.69 -10.99 2.55
N PHE A 8 12.42 -9.69 2.62
CA PHE A 8 13.33 -8.64 2.15
C PHE A 8 13.88 -7.74 3.27
N GLU A 9 13.64 -8.05 4.54
CA GLU A 9 14.05 -7.17 5.66
C GLU A 9 15.57 -7.00 5.81
N GLU A 10 16.39 -7.87 5.18
CA GLU A 10 17.86 -7.79 5.17
C GLU A 10 18.44 -7.37 3.81
N ASP A 11 17.59 -7.01 2.85
CA ASP A 11 17.95 -6.71 1.46
C ASP A 11 17.77 -5.20 1.16
N ASP A 12 18.85 -4.51 0.82
CA ASP A 12 18.87 -3.10 0.45
C ASP A 12 18.51 -2.83 -1.03
N SER A 13 18.31 -3.86 -1.82
CA SER A 13 17.84 -3.76 -3.20
C SER A 13 16.31 -3.71 -3.33
N VAL A 14 15.57 -3.98 -2.24
CA VAL A 14 14.12 -3.96 -2.19
C VAL A 14 13.64 -2.99 -1.12
N PHE A 15 12.89 -1.98 -1.54
CA PHE A 15 12.21 -1.07 -0.62
C PHE A 15 10.78 -1.55 -0.36
N TYR A 16 10.51 -1.97 0.86
CA TYR A 16 9.17 -2.37 1.29
C TYR A 16 8.42 -1.18 1.89
N PHE A 17 7.28 -0.83 1.31
CA PHE A 17 6.36 0.19 1.82
C PHE A 17 4.99 -0.43 2.04
N SER A 18 4.39 -0.22 3.21
CA SER A 18 3.08 -0.79 3.55
C SER A 18 2.22 0.18 4.34
N THR A 19 0.94 0.26 3.94
CA THR A 19 -0.13 0.87 4.70
C THR A 19 -1.13 -0.21 5.11
N HIS A 20 -1.50 -0.29 6.37
CA HIS A 20 -2.38 -1.34 6.89
C HIS A 20 -3.02 -0.91 8.21
N GLU A 21 -4.15 -1.53 8.54
CA GLU A 21 -4.76 -1.39 9.87
C GLU A 21 -3.85 -2.02 10.94
N TYR A 22 -3.65 -1.29 12.05
CA TYR A 22 -2.80 -1.74 13.15
C TYR A 22 -3.35 -1.23 14.51
N PRO A 23 -3.37 -2.04 15.57
CA PRO A 23 -3.03 -3.46 15.58
C PRO A 23 -4.14 -4.31 14.96
N HIS A 24 -3.81 -5.15 14.01
CA HIS A 24 -4.72 -6.07 13.34
C HIS A 24 -3.94 -7.34 12.93
N TYR A 25 -4.62 -8.35 12.34
CA TYR A 25 -3.93 -9.53 11.85
C TYR A 25 -2.84 -9.15 10.83
N PRO A 26 -1.62 -9.73 10.90
CA PRO A 26 -1.11 -10.75 11.82
C PRO A 26 -0.42 -10.20 13.08
N GLY A 27 -0.56 -8.93 13.42
CA GLY A 27 0.03 -8.28 14.61
C GLY A 27 1.45 -7.74 14.40
N THR A 28 1.98 -7.80 13.18
CA THR A 28 3.25 -7.21 12.73
C THR A 28 3.00 -5.93 11.94
N GLY A 29 4.04 -5.22 11.51
CA GLY A 29 3.94 -4.01 10.72
C GLY A 29 3.92 -2.73 11.57
N SER A 30 4.51 -2.77 12.76
CA SER A 30 4.76 -1.56 13.55
C SER A 30 5.66 -0.58 12.79
N GLY A 31 5.43 0.72 12.95
CA GLY A 31 6.30 1.76 12.37
C GLY A 31 7.75 1.72 12.86
N SER A 32 8.05 0.94 13.91
CA SER A 32 9.41 0.67 14.38
C SER A 32 10.11 -0.46 13.63
N GLU A 33 9.41 -1.27 12.86
CA GLU A 33 9.99 -2.31 12.01
C GLU A 33 10.53 -1.65 10.73
N ARG A 34 11.87 -1.55 10.63
CA ARG A 34 12.55 -0.76 9.60
C ARG A 34 13.55 -1.54 8.76
N GLY A 35 13.51 -2.88 8.81
CA GLY A 35 14.50 -3.76 8.21
C GLY A 35 15.61 -4.12 9.17
N LYS A 36 16.58 -4.90 8.70
CA LYS A 36 17.71 -5.43 9.48
C LYS A 36 18.99 -5.44 8.64
N GLY A 37 20.14 -5.40 9.30
CA GLY A 37 21.42 -5.53 8.61
C GLY A 37 21.57 -4.56 7.44
N LYS A 38 21.77 -5.06 6.21
CA LYS A 38 21.87 -4.23 5.01
C LYS A 38 20.53 -3.56 4.64
N GLY A 39 19.41 -4.22 4.96
CA GLY A 39 18.06 -3.71 4.70
C GLY A 39 17.55 -2.72 5.75
N GLU A 40 18.38 -2.30 6.72
CA GLU A 40 18.01 -1.28 7.70
C GLU A 40 17.65 0.05 7.01
N GLY A 41 16.41 0.51 7.23
CA GLY A 41 15.87 1.70 6.58
C GLY A 41 15.15 1.44 5.25
N TYR A 42 15.17 0.20 4.74
CA TYR A 42 14.49 -0.21 3.50
C TYR A 42 13.10 -0.82 3.74
N THR A 43 12.64 -0.89 4.98
CA THR A 43 11.27 -1.22 5.36
C THR A 43 10.59 0.03 5.93
N TYR A 44 9.42 0.37 5.39
CA TYR A 44 8.65 1.52 5.81
C TYR A 44 7.18 1.15 6.03
N ASN A 45 6.79 0.98 7.28
CA ASN A 45 5.43 0.69 7.69
C ASN A 45 4.70 1.97 8.12
N VAL A 46 3.47 2.15 7.64
CA VAL A 46 2.54 3.19 8.06
C VAL A 46 1.31 2.52 8.67
N PRO A 47 1.36 2.21 9.97
CA PRO A 47 0.22 1.64 10.68
C PRO A 47 -0.89 2.68 10.81
N LEU A 48 -2.12 2.28 10.51
CA LEU A 48 -3.32 3.12 10.54
C LEU A 48 -4.35 2.56 11.53
N ASN A 49 -5.05 3.44 12.22
CA ASN A 49 -6.10 3.04 13.14
C ASN A 49 -7.36 2.60 12.39
N SER A 50 -8.14 1.73 13.02
CA SER A 50 -9.52 1.47 12.60
C SER A 50 -10.29 2.79 12.45
N GLY A 51 -11.08 2.93 11.40
CA GLY A 51 -11.78 4.16 11.03
C GLY A 51 -10.99 5.11 10.12
N SER A 52 -9.70 4.89 9.88
CA SER A 52 -8.93 5.67 8.90
C SER A 52 -9.54 5.55 7.51
N GLY A 53 -9.56 6.65 6.78
CA GLY A 53 -10.23 6.74 5.48
C GLY A 53 -9.45 7.49 4.42
N ASN A 54 -10.15 8.05 3.42
CA ASN A 54 -9.53 8.71 2.28
C ASN A 54 -8.49 9.76 2.68
N LYS A 55 -8.80 10.61 3.66
CA LYS A 55 -7.91 11.69 4.07
C LYS A 55 -6.55 11.16 4.54
N ASP A 56 -6.57 10.10 5.35
CA ASP A 56 -5.35 9.51 5.91
C ASP A 56 -4.53 8.85 4.81
N TYR A 57 -5.17 8.03 3.97
CA TYR A 57 -4.51 7.35 2.87
C TYR A 57 -4.00 8.32 1.80
N LEU A 58 -4.80 9.30 1.37
CA LEU A 58 -4.36 10.25 0.35
C LEU A 58 -3.18 11.10 0.82
N HIS A 59 -3.14 11.52 2.09
CA HIS A 59 -1.97 12.19 2.65
C HIS A 59 -0.70 11.32 2.53
N ILE A 60 -0.79 10.03 2.87
CA ILE A 60 0.34 9.10 2.77
C ILE A 60 0.79 8.92 1.30
N TYR A 61 -0.15 8.66 0.40
CA TYR A 61 0.16 8.35 -0.99
C TYR A 61 0.53 9.58 -1.83
N GLN A 62 0.01 10.75 -1.51
CA GLN A 62 0.29 11.99 -2.25
C GLN A 62 1.54 12.73 -1.74
N ASP A 63 1.81 12.63 -0.44
CA ASP A 63 2.91 13.40 0.17
C ASP A 63 4.12 12.52 0.51
N MET A 64 3.91 11.34 1.15
CA MET A 64 5.02 10.51 1.62
C MET A 64 5.57 9.58 0.54
N LEU A 65 4.72 8.90 -0.23
CA LEU A 65 5.15 7.93 -1.24
C LEU A 65 6.07 8.53 -2.30
N PRO A 66 5.79 9.72 -2.88
CA PRO A 66 6.69 10.34 -3.84
C PRO A 66 8.08 10.66 -3.27
N ASP A 67 8.15 11.05 -1.99
CA ASP A 67 9.42 11.31 -1.31
C ASP A 67 10.23 10.03 -1.12
N LEU A 68 9.58 8.94 -0.75
CA LEU A 68 10.21 7.63 -0.60
C LEU A 68 10.68 7.09 -1.97
N ALA A 69 9.87 7.19 -3.01
CA ALA A 69 10.23 6.78 -4.37
C ALA A 69 11.44 7.56 -4.89
N ARG A 70 11.51 8.87 -4.66
CA ARG A 70 12.67 9.68 -5.04
C ARG A 70 13.95 9.31 -4.31
N ARG A 71 13.86 8.87 -3.05
CA ARG A 71 15.04 8.47 -2.26
C ARG A 71 15.56 7.11 -2.66
N PHE A 72 14.66 6.16 -2.92
CA PHE A 72 15.02 4.79 -3.30
C PHE A 72 15.35 4.67 -4.78
N THR A 73 14.70 5.47 -5.66
CA THR A 73 14.85 5.40 -7.12
C THR A 73 14.60 3.98 -7.67
N PRO A 74 13.36 3.46 -7.56
CA PRO A 74 13.05 2.11 -7.99
C PRO A 74 13.16 1.94 -9.51
N ASP A 75 13.52 0.75 -9.97
CA ASP A 75 13.45 0.34 -11.39
C ASP A 75 12.05 -0.21 -11.76
N ILE A 76 11.30 -0.67 -10.77
CA ILE A 76 9.95 -1.23 -10.90
C ILE A 76 9.18 -1.07 -9.60
N ILE A 77 7.87 -0.88 -9.68
CA ILE A 77 6.97 -0.88 -8.54
C ILE A 77 6.04 -2.09 -8.65
N ILE A 78 5.99 -2.91 -7.61
CA ILE A 78 5.05 -4.04 -7.50
C ILE A 78 4.11 -3.73 -6.33
N VAL A 79 2.81 -3.67 -6.62
CA VAL A 79 1.76 -3.35 -5.65
C VAL A 79 1.04 -4.63 -5.27
N SER A 80 1.17 -5.07 -4.03
CA SER A 80 0.27 -6.03 -3.40
C SER A 80 -1.04 -5.33 -3.09
N ALA A 81 -1.99 -5.41 -4.02
CA ALA A 81 -3.23 -4.65 -4.01
C ALA A 81 -4.30 -5.36 -3.17
N GLY A 82 -4.30 -5.14 -1.87
CA GLY A 82 -5.37 -5.54 -0.97
C GLY A 82 -6.47 -4.47 -0.95
N TYR A 83 -7.68 -4.87 -1.33
CA TYR A 83 -8.86 -3.99 -1.32
C TYR A 83 -9.74 -4.17 -0.08
N ASP A 84 -9.28 -4.90 0.93
CA ASP A 84 -9.86 -5.01 2.28
C ASP A 84 -9.82 -3.69 3.08
N ILE A 85 -9.16 -2.67 2.54
CA ILE A 85 -9.21 -1.29 3.05
C ILE A 85 -10.52 -0.56 2.71
N ARG A 86 -11.42 -1.17 1.96
CA ARG A 86 -12.71 -0.57 1.58
C ARG A 86 -13.65 -0.43 2.78
N ALA A 87 -14.46 0.65 2.76
CA ALA A 87 -15.45 0.91 3.80
C ALA A 87 -16.52 -0.20 3.93
N GLU A 88 -16.74 -0.93 2.83
CA GLU A 88 -17.70 -2.04 2.73
C GLU A 88 -17.10 -3.39 3.19
N ASP A 89 -15.79 -3.48 3.38
CA ASP A 89 -15.14 -4.75 3.74
C ASP A 89 -15.56 -5.23 5.13
N PRO A 90 -15.94 -6.51 5.27
CA PRO A 90 -16.43 -7.04 6.54
C PRO A 90 -15.31 -7.37 7.56
N LEU A 91 -14.05 -7.43 7.13
CA LEU A 91 -12.93 -7.89 7.97
C LEU A 91 -12.02 -6.74 8.45
N SER A 92 -12.13 -5.56 7.86
CA SER A 92 -11.29 -4.41 8.18
C SER A 92 -12.11 -3.25 8.75
N GLY A 93 -11.51 -2.50 9.66
CA GLY A 93 -12.07 -1.25 10.16
C GLY A 93 -11.75 -0.02 9.31
N ILE A 94 -10.93 -0.15 8.27
CA ILE A 94 -10.56 0.94 7.35
C ILE A 94 -11.77 1.39 6.51
N ARG A 95 -11.81 2.66 6.09
CA ARG A 95 -13.00 3.30 5.47
C ARG A 95 -12.66 4.04 4.18
N VAL A 96 -11.90 3.40 3.29
CA VAL A 96 -11.57 3.97 1.97
C VAL A 96 -12.73 3.81 0.99
N SER A 97 -13.08 4.90 0.30
CA SER A 97 -14.10 4.92 -0.76
C SER A 97 -13.47 4.79 -2.16
N ASP A 98 -14.30 4.83 -3.20
CA ASP A 98 -13.89 4.85 -4.61
C ASP A 98 -12.89 5.97 -4.91
N GLU A 99 -13.15 7.16 -4.37
CA GLU A 99 -12.29 8.33 -4.55
C GLU A 99 -10.90 8.09 -3.94
N GLY A 100 -10.85 7.46 -2.75
CA GLY A 100 -9.59 7.08 -2.12
C GLY A 100 -8.80 6.07 -2.96
N ILE A 101 -9.46 5.03 -3.49
CA ILE A 101 -8.82 4.06 -4.41
C ILE A 101 -8.23 4.76 -5.62
N ARG A 102 -8.99 5.61 -6.31
CA ARG A 102 -8.50 6.36 -7.47
C ARG A 102 -7.29 7.23 -7.12
N GLY A 103 -7.39 8.00 -6.05
CA GLY A 103 -6.31 8.89 -5.63
C GLY A 103 -5.01 8.14 -5.29
N MET A 104 -5.11 7.00 -4.59
CA MET A 104 -3.95 6.16 -4.31
C MET A 104 -3.33 5.57 -5.58
N VAL A 105 -4.15 5.00 -6.49
CA VAL A 105 -3.65 4.44 -7.75
C VAL A 105 -2.94 5.51 -8.58
N ASN A 106 -3.55 6.70 -8.73
CA ASN A 106 -2.92 7.81 -9.43
C ASN A 106 -1.58 8.23 -8.80
N SER A 107 -1.52 8.28 -7.47
CA SER A 107 -0.27 8.59 -6.76
C SER A 107 0.80 7.53 -7.01
N ILE A 108 0.46 6.25 -7.00
CA ILE A 108 1.39 5.15 -7.31
C ILE A 108 1.91 5.26 -8.74
N LEU A 109 1.02 5.47 -9.71
CA LEU A 109 1.38 5.56 -11.14
C LEU A 109 2.24 6.79 -11.45
N SER A 110 2.14 7.85 -10.65
CA SER A 110 2.87 9.11 -10.87
C SER A 110 4.08 9.31 -9.98
N CYS A 111 4.34 8.46 -8.96
CA CYS A 111 5.42 8.68 -8.01
C CYS A 111 6.82 8.40 -8.58
N ALA A 112 6.92 7.63 -9.67
CA ALA A 112 8.16 7.37 -10.42
C ALA A 112 7.84 7.00 -11.87
N GLU A 113 8.73 7.32 -12.81
CA GLU A 113 8.61 6.96 -14.24
C GLU A 113 9.14 5.54 -14.50
N VAL A 114 8.50 4.55 -13.89
CA VAL A 114 8.91 3.13 -13.99
C VAL A 114 7.69 2.23 -14.21
N PRO A 115 7.88 0.99 -14.69
CA PRO A 115 6.80 0.02 -14.79
C PRO A 115 6.13 -0.23 -13.44
N VAL A 116 4.78 -0.31 -13.42
CA VAL A 116 3.99 -0.62 -12.22
C VAL A 116 3.16 -1.87 -12.48
N ILE A 117 3.25 -2.84 -11.58
CA ILE A 117 2.48 -4.08 -11.60
C ILE A 117 1.57 -4.12 -10.39
N PHE A 118 0.27 -4.40 -10.61
CA PHE A 118 -0.69 -4.65 -9.53
C PHE A 118 -0.97 -6.15 -9.42
N ALA A 119 -0.70 -6.73 -8.26
CA ALA A 119 -1.04 -8.10 -7.90
C ALA A 119 -2.22 -8.08 -6.93
N LEU A 120 -3.32 -8.71 -7.30
CA LEU A 120 -4.52 -8.80 -6.47
C LEU A 120 -4.25 -9.65 -5.22
N GLU A 121 -4.58 -9.10 -4.06
CA GLU A 121 -4.47 -9.75 -2.76
C GLU A 121 -5.85 -9.85 -2.06
N GLY A 122 -6.03 -9.19 -0.92
CA GLY A 122 -7.25 -9.20 -0.13
C GLY A 122 -8.41 -8.37 -0.71
N GLY A 123 -9.55 -8.49 -0.07
CA GLY A 123 -10.81 -7.82 -0.40
C GLY A 123 -11.95 -8.82 -0.32
N TYR A 124 -12.82 -8.68 0.69
CA TYR A 124 -13.76 -9.73 1.10
C TYR A 124 -15.24 -9.33 0.90
N ASP A 125 -15.51 -8.09 0.51
CA ASP A 125 -16.75 -7.71 -0.13
C ASP A 125 -16.57 -7.80 -1.66
N LEU A 126 -17.23 -8.75 -2.30
CA LEU A 126 -17.04 -9.06 -3.73
C LEU A 126 -17.47 -7.91 -4.65
N GLN A 127 -18.45 -7.11 -4.25
CA GLN A 127 -18.91 -5.96 -5.05
C GLN A 127 -17.89 -4.83 -4.97
N ALA A 128 -17.45 -4.49 -3.76
CA ALA A 128 -16.42 -3.49 -3.54
C ALA A 128 -15.08 -3.89 -4.18
N LEU A 129 -14.70 -5.18 -4.10
CA LEU A 129 -13.53 -5.74 -4.74
C LEU A 129 -13.58 -5.54 -6.26
N GLY A 130 -14.63 -6.02 -6.91
CA GLY A 130 -14.81 -5.90 -8.37
C GLY A 130 -14.79 -4.45 -8.84
N LYS A 131 -15.43 -3.56 -8.08
CA LYS A 131 -15.41 -2.12 -8.35
C LYS A 131 -14.02 -1.50 -8.20
N SER A 132 -13.29 -1.88 -7.17
CA SER A 132 -11.93 -1.38 -6.91
C SER A 132 -10.94 -1.82 -7.99
N VAL A 133 -11.00 -3.09 -8.43
CA VAL A 133 -10.21 -3.59 -9.56
C VAL A 133 -10.52 -2.82 -10.84
N LEU A 134 -11.82 -2.60 -11.14
CA LEU A 134 -12.24 -1.83 -12.30
C LEU A 134 -11.71 -0.38 -12.25
N LEU A 135 -11.76 0.27 -11.09
CA LEU A 135 -11.20 1.62 -10.89
C LEU A 135 -9.69 1.62 -11.13
N THR A 136 -8.96 0.67 -10.57
CA THR A 136 -7.51 0.54 -10.77
C THR A 136 -7.16 0.41 -12.25
N ILE A 137 -7.84 -0.49 -12.99
CA ILE A 137 -7.62 -0.66 -14.42
C ILE A 137 -7.91 0.63 -15.20
N LYS A 138 -8.98 1.35 -14.85
CA LYS A 138 -9.31 2.62 -15.52
C LYS A 138 -8.23 3.68 -15.34
N GLU A 139 -7.68 3.83 -14.13
CA GLU A 139 -6.60 4.78 -13.89
C GLU A 139 -5.29 4.34 -14.60
N MET A 140 -5.00 3.03 -14.72
CA MET A 140 -3.85 2.52 -15.48
C MET A 140 -3.96 2.79 -16.99
N LEU A 141 -5.16 2.99 -17.53
CA LEU A 141 -5.41 3.20 -18.96
C LEU A 141 -5.63 4.69 -19.32
N ALA A 142 -5.67 5.56 -18.32
CA ALA A 142 -5.90 6.99 -18.52
C ALA A 142 -4.60 7.70 -18.92
#